data_aca1246506f7a44153533838aa7bf1d5
#
_entry.id   aca1246506f7a44153533838aa7bf1d5
#
_cell.length_a   1.000
_cell.length_b   1.000
_cell.length_c   1.000
_cell.angle_alpha   90.00
_cell.angle_beta   90.00
_cell.angle_gamma   90.00
#
_symmetry.space_group_name_H-M   'P 1'
#
loop_
_entity.id
_entity.type
_entity.pdbx_description
1 polymer ?
#
loop_
_entity_poly.entity_id
_entity_poly.type
_entity_poly.pdbx_seq_one_letter_code
_entity_poly.pdbx_strand_id
1 'polypeptide(L)'
;LYYMAISQQRKPGKNPLLRWFAPFYRDPEFRLYLSILAVATFLLAFSLWAEQRYGSLSETIRHAAFMSVSITTTTGFGTEDFDQWRSFSRVLLFGLMFVGGCAGSTAGGIKVVRFLLFARILKLEAEQSFRPNVVRPLRIAGVNLDKTLRHEVIVYFSFMLLMFVSSFMLLVAIEPGGPWGQTDGHNIELIDCASAVAATLNNIGPGLGAVGPTMNFSLFAPQSKLLLSLLMLAGRLELFAILVLFMPSFWKTQ
;
A
#
# COMPACT_ATOMS: atom_id res chain seq x y z
N LEU A 1 5.27 -2.94 -20.35
CA LEU A 1 6.60 -2.46 -20.80
C LEU A 1 7.71 -2.90 -19.85
N TYR A 2 7.61 -2.69 -18.51
CA TYR A 2 8.63 -3.05 -17.52
C TYR A 2 8.99 -4.55 -17.54
N TYR A 3 8.00 -5.45 -17.48
CA TYR A 3 8.23 -6.90 -17.55
C TYR A 3 8.74 -7.38 -18.92
N MET A 4 8.31 -6.77 -20.01
CA MET A 4 8.85 -7.07 -21.35
C MET A 4 10.33 -6.68 -21.45
N ALA A 5 10.71 -5.52 -20.92
CA ALA A 5 12.09 -5.05 -20.91
C ALA A 5 13.01 -5.97 -20.10
N ILE A 6 12.56 -6.47 -18.93
CA ILE A 6 13.31 -7.43 -18.11
C ILE A 6 13.41 -8.78 -18.80
N SER A 7 12.36 -9.25 -19.48
CA SER A 7 12.36 -10.55 -20.15
C SER A 7 13.32 -10.62 -21.35
N GLN A 8 13.54 -9.51 -22.06
CA GLN A 8 14.45 -9.43 -23.20
C GLN A 8 15.94 -9.46 -22.80
N GLN A 9 16.31 -9.14 -21.56
CA GLN A 9 17.70 -9.14 -21.09
C GLN A 9 18.17 -10.53 -20.58
N ARG A 10 17.40 -11.59 -20.74
CA ARG A 10 17.71 -12.92 -20.22
C ARG A 10 18.82 -13.61 -21.01
N LYS A 11 20.06 -13.57 -20.51
CA LYS A 11 21.11 -14.53 -20.93
C LYS A 11 20.87 -15.88 -20.20
N PRO A 12 20.84 -17.01 -20.91
CA PRO A 12 20.59 -18.32 -20.30
C PRO A 12 21.75 -18.75 -19.40
N GLY A 13 21.46 -19.01 -18.14
CA GLY A 13 22.43 -19.59 -17.18
C GLY A 13 22.54 -21.11 -17.33
N LYS A 14 23.68 -21.71 -16.89
CA LYS A 14 24.03 -23.12 -17.11
C LYS A 14 23.21 -24.16 -16.31
N ASN A 15 22.61 -23.81 -15.16
CA ASN A 15 21.87 -24.77 -14.32
C ASN A 15 20.34 -24.59 -14.42
N PRO A 16 19.56 -25.67 -14.71
CA PRO A 16 18.11 -25.56 -14.96
C PRO A 16 17.30 -25.10 -13.74
N LEU A 17 17.62 -25.53 -12.52
CA LEU A 17 16.91 -25.11 -11.29
C LEU A 17 17.22 -23.66 -10.91
N LEU A 18 18.49 -23.24 -10.94
CA LEU A 18 18.90 -21.86 -10.75
C LEU A 18 18.32 -20.92 -11.82
N ARG A 19 18.07 -21.42 -13.01
CA ARG A 19 17.47 -20.69 -14.12
C ARG A 19 16.00 -20.31 -13.85
N TRP A 20 15.26 -21.13 -13.09
CA TRP A 20 13.87 -20.84 -12.69
C TRP A 20 13.80 -19.76 -11.61
N PHE A 21 14.70 -19.79 -10.62
CA PHE A 21 14.70 -18.87 -9.50
C PHE A 21 15.53 -17.58 -9.73
N ALA A 22 16.51 -17.63 -10.64
CA ALA A 22 17.39 -16.49 -10.93
C ALA A 22 16.66 -15.18 -11.32
N PRO A 23 15.52 -15.19 -12.05
CA PRO A 23 14.76 -13.99 -12.35
C PRO A 23 14.23 -13.30 -11.10
N PHE A 24 13.77 -14.06 -10.11
CA PHE A 24 13.21 -13.50 -8.87
C PHE A 24 14.28 -12.81 -8.03
N TYR A 25 15.46 -13.39 -7.89
CA TYR A 25 16.55 -12.78 -7.11
C TYR A 25 17.24 -11.59 -7.80
N ARG A 26 17.10 -11.47 -9.12
CA ARG A 26 17.69 -10.35 -9.90
C ARG A 26 16.73 -9.18 -10.08
N ASP A 27 15.44 -9.38 -9.88
CA ASP A 27 14.45 -8.32 -9.99
C ASP A 27 14.54 -7.39 -8.76
N PRO A 28 14.87 -6.10 -8.97
CA PRO A 28 14.96 -5.14 -7.88
C PRO A 28 13.62 -4.89 -7.19
N GLU A 29 12.49 -5.04 -7.91
CA GLU A 29 11.15 -4.92 -7.35
C GLU A 29 10.88 -6.05 -6.36
N PHE A 30 11.11 -7.31 -6.77
CA PHE A 30 10.89 -8.46 -5.92
C PHE A 30 11.77 -8.44 -4.66
N ARG A 31 13.04 -8.02 -4.81
CA ARG A 31 13.95 -7.86 -3.67
C ARG A 31 13.46 -6.80 -2.69
N LEU A 32 12.98 -5.66 -3.20
CA LEU A 32 12.42 -4.61 -2.35
C LEU A 32 11.17 -5.10 -1.64
N TYR A 33 10.28 -5.80 -2.34
CA TYR A 33 9.07 -6.38 -1.75
C TYR A 33 9.39 -7.35 -0.61
N LEU A 34 10.29 -8.31 -0.83
CA LEU A 34 10.73 -9.23 0.22
C LEU A 34 11.42 -8.50 1.38
N SER A 35 12.20 -7.46 1.09
CA SER A 35 12.84 -6.65 2.14
C SER A 35 11.81 -5.93 3.00
N ILE A 36 10.77 -5.35 2.40
CA ILE A 36 9.67 -4.70 3.13
C ILE A 36 8.98 -5.72 4.03
N LEU A 37 8.62 -6.89 3.51
CA LEU A 37 7.99 -7.95 4.30
C LEU A 37 8.88 -8.43 5.45
N ALA A 38 10.17 -8.69 5.18
CA ALA A 38 11.11 -9.16 6.19
C ALA A 38 11.31 -8.12 7.30
N VAL A 39 11.50 -6.85 6.94
CA VAL A 39 11.67 -5.75 7.89
C VAL A 39 10.39 -5.54 8.70
N ALA A 40 9.23 -5.52 8.06
CA ALA A 40 7.95 -5.38 8.75
C ALA A 40 7.69 -6.53 9.72
N THR A 41 7.91 -7.78 9.29
CA THR A 41 7.80 -8.96 10.15
C THR A 41 8.76 -8.88 11.34
N PHE A 42 10.01 -8.50 11.09
CA PHE A 42 11.00 -8.34 12.16
C PHE A 42 10.61 -7.28 13.19
N LEU A 43 10.18 -6.10 12.73
CA LEU A 43 9.77 -5.00 13.61
C LEU A 43 8.51 -5.36 14.41
N LEU A 44 7.52 -6.01 13.79
CA LEU A 44 6.32 -6.51 14.47
C LEU A 44 6.68 -7.58 15.49
N ALA A 45 7.48 -8.58 15.10
CA ALA A 45 7.90 -9.65 16.00
C ALA A 45 8.70 -9.10 17.19
N PHE A 46 9.60 -8.14 16.96
CA PHE A 46 10.36 -7.49 18.00
C PHE A 46 9.45 -6.72 18.99
N SER A 47 8.47 -5.97 18.47
CA SER A 47 7.50 -5.25 19.31
C SER A 47 6.67 -6.20 20.16
N LEU A 48 6.11 -7.25 19.56
CA LEU A 48 5.28 -8.24 20.24
C LEU A 48 6.07 -9.08 21.25
N TRP A 49 7.34 -9.39 20.95
CA TRP A 49 8.21 -10.09 21.87
C TRP A 49 8.59 -9.23 23.07
N ALA A 50 8.87 -7.94 22.86
CA ALA A 50 9.15 -6.99 23.93
C ALA A 50 7.95 -6.78 24.87
N GLU A 51 6.73 -7.02 24.40
CA GLU A 51 5.51 -7.01 25.20
C GLU A 51 5.25 -8.32 25.95
N GLN A 52 6.01 -9.37 25.64
CA GLN A 52 5.76 -10.73 26.12
C GLN A 52 4.30 -11.19 25.83
N ARG A 53 3.76 -10.75 24.68
CA ARG A 53 2.35 -11.01 24.31
C ARG A 53 2.05 -12.48 24.16
N TYR A 54 3.02 -13.26 23.67
CA TYR A 54 2.91 -14.69 23.41
C TYR A 54 3.93 -15.47 24.21
N GLY A 55 3.57 -16.71 24.57
CA GLY A 55 4.42 -17.57 25.39
C GLY A 55 5.65 -18.13 24.65
N SER A 56 5.68 -18.06 23.31
CA SER A 56 6.80 -18.57 22.51
C SER A 56 7.22 -17.60 21.39
N LEU A 57 8.53 -17.58 21.11
CA LEU A 57 9.07 -16.79 20.01
C LEU A 57 8.53 -17.26 18.65
N SER A 58 8.32 -18.56 18.48
CA SER A 58 7.75 -19.16 17.26
C SER A 58 6.33 -18.62 16.98
N GLU A 59 5.51 -18.51 18.02
CA GLU A 59 4.15 -17.98 17.92
C GLU A 59 4.17 -16.49 17.59
N THR A 60 5.02 -15.72 18.24
CA THR A 60 5.23 -14.30 17.97
C THR A 60 5.59 -14.05 16.51
N ILE A 61 6.57 -14.82 15.96
CA ILE A 61 6.99 -14.69 14.57
C ILE A 61 5.86 -15.10 13.61
N ARG A 62 5.10 -16.15 13.94
CA ARG A 62 3.98 -16.61 13.12
C ARG A 62 2.92 -15.52 12.96
N HIS A 63 2.46 -14.90 14.06
CA HIS A 63 1.46 -13.84 14.00
C HIS A 63 2.00 -12.57 13.32
N ALA A 64 3.23 -12.16 13.61
CA ALA A 64 3.87 -11.02 12.98
C ALA A 64 4.04 -11.22 11.46
N ALA A 65 4.51 -12.39 11.02
CA ALA A 65 4.67 -12.72 9.62
C ALA A 65 3.32 -12.79 8.90
N PHE A 66 2.33 -13.46 9.49
CA PHE A 66 1.00 -13.58 8.90
C PHE A 66 0.37 -12.21 8.69
N MET A 67 0.37 -11.35 9.71
CA MET A 67 -0.25 -10.03 9.63
C MET A 67 0.46 -9.11 8.64
N SER A 68 1.80 -9.07 8.64
CA SER A 68 2.54 -8.26 7.66
C SER A 68 2.29 -8.71 6.22
N VAL A 69 2.24 -10.02 5.97
CA VAL A 69 1.93 -10.57 4.63
C VAL A 69 0.48 -10.28 4.26
N SER A 70 -0.48 -10.55 5.14
CA SER A 70 -1.91 -10.37 4.89
C SER A 70 -2.26 -8.92 4.51
N ILE A 71 -1.72 -7.94 5.22
CA ILE A 71 -1.96 -6.53 4.94
C ILE A 71 -1.27 -6.09 3.64
N THR A 72 0.00 -6.44 3.45
CA THR A 72 0.75 -6.04 2.24
C THR A 72 0.24 -6.70 0.97
N THR A 73 -0.27 -7.93 1.05
CA THR A 73 -0.90 -8.61 -0.09
C THR A 73 -2.35 -8.19 -0.31
N THR A 74 -2.88 -7.31 0.54
CA THR A 74 -4.29 -6.89 0.57
C THR A 74 -5.27 -8.07 0.68
N THR A 75 -4.88 -9.11 1.43
CA THR A 75 -5.72 -10.27 1.71
C THR A 75 -6.71 -9.98 2.84
N GLY A 76 -6.28 -9.25 3.89
CA GLY A 76 -7.12 -8.76 4.96
C GLY A 76 -7.51 -9.80 6.03
N PHE A 77 -7.04 -11.05 5.94
CA PHE A 77 -7.28 -12.03 7.00
C PHE A 77 -6.41 -11.76 8.22
N GLY A 78 -6.99 -11.89 9.42
CA GLY A 78 -6.29 -11.81 10.70
C GLY A 78 -6.23 -13.16 11.40
N THR A 79 -5.11 -13.47 12.03
CA THR A 79 -4.99 -14.60 12.97
C THR A 79 -5.21 -14.16 14.40
N GLU A 80 -5.22 -12.86 14.63
CA GLU A 80 -5.33 -12.19 15.93
C GLU A 80 -5.98 -10.82 15.77
N ASP A 81 -6.50 -10.31 16.88
CA ASP A 81 -6.97 -8.93 16.97
C ASP A 81 -5.78 -7.99 17.19
N PHE A 82 -5.27 -7.43 16.09
CA PHE A 82 -4.12 -6.52 16.12
C PHE A 82 -4.43 -5.14 16.71
N ASP A 83 -5.70 -4.81 16.95
CA ASP A 83 -6.04 -3.58 17.67
C ASP A 83 -5.61 -3.61 19.13
N GLN A 84 -5.48 -4.80 19.70
CA GLN A 84 -4.94 -5.00 21.04
C GLN A 84 -3.41 -4.90 21.11
N TRP A 85 -2.74 -4.76 19.95
CA TRP A 85 -1.28 -4.60 19.92
C TRP A 85 -0.89 -3.17 20.28
N ARG A 86 0.38 -2.97 20.67
CA ARG A 86 0.93 -1.65 20.97
C ARG A 86 0.73 -0.67 19.82
N SER A 87 0.64 0.61 20.16
CA SER A 87 0.50 1.71 19.18
C SER A 87 1.56 1.65 18.07
N PHE A 88 2.80 1.26 18.39
CA PHE A 88 3.86 1.09 17.38
C PHE A 88 3.50 0.03 16.33
N SER A 89 3.03 -1.15 16.77
CA SER A 89 2.62 -2.22 15.85
C SER A 89 1.43 -1.80 15.00
N ARG A 90 0.43 -1.11 15.58
CA ARG A 90 -0.72 -0.58 14.86
C ARG A 90 -0.33 0.47 13.81
N VAL A 91 0.55 1.40 14.17
CA VAL A 91 1.07 2.42 13.23
C VAL A 91 1.87 1.78 12.11
N LEU A 92 2.68 0.74 12.41
CA LEU A 92 3.42 0.01 11.39
C LEU A 92 2.47 -0.71 10.41
N LEU A 93 1.44 -1.39 10.92
CA LEU A 93 0.42 -2.01 10.08
C LEU A 93 -0.33 -0.98 9.24
N PHE A 94 -0.69 0.17 9.82
CA PHE A 94 -1.30 1.28 9.08
C PHE A 94 -0.40 1.77 7.93
N GLY A 95 0.90 1.92 8.18
CA GLY A 95 1.87 2.26 7.12
C GLY A 95 1.94 1.20 6.01
N LEU A 96 1.88 -0.08 6.39
CA LEU A 96 1.86 -1.19 5.43
C LEU A 96 0.59 -1.23 4.57
N MET A 97 -0.52 -0.66 5.03
CA MET A 97 -1.76 -0.58 4.24
C MET A 97 -1.57 0.16 2.92
N PHE A 98 -0.60 1.07 2.82
CA PHE A 98 -0.30 1.79 1.58
C PHE A 98 0.63 1.01 0.63
N VAL A 99 1.29 -0.03 1.13
CA VAL A 99 2.22 -0.84 0.34
C VAL A 99 1.48 -2.02 -0.27
N GLY A 100 1.36 -2.03 -1.58
CA GLY A 100 0.75 -3.13 -2.32
C GLY A 100 1.76 -4.17 -2.80
N GLY A 101 1.30 -5.07 -3.65
CA GLY A 101 2.14 -6.12 -4.25
C GLY A 101 3.03 -5.63 -5.39
N CYS A 102 3.74 -6.56 -6.01
CA CYS A 102 4.53 -6.32 -7.22
C CYS A 102 3.65 -5.96 -8.43
N ALA A 103 4.24 -5.31 -9.43
CA ALA A 103 3.57 -5.03 -10.71
C ALA A 103 3.08 -6.35 -11.34
N GLY A 104 1.84 -6.37 -11.81
CA GLY A 104 1.18 -7.59 -12.31
C GLY A 104 0.46 -8.42 -11.25
N SER A 105 0.62 -8.11 -9.95
CA SER A 105 -0.19 -8.67 -8.86
C SER A 105 -1.58 -8.02 -8.85
N THR A 106 -2.59 -8.79 -8.42
CA THR A 106 -3.96 -8.31 -8.21
C THR A 106 -4.15 -7.55 -6.90
N ALA A 107 -3.13 -7.45 -6.04
CA ALA A 107 -3.18 -6.70 -4.79
C ALA A 107 -3.53 -5.23 -5.04
N GLY A 108 -4.29 -4.63 -4.13
CA GLY A 108 -4.56 -3.19 -4.10
C GLY A 108 -3.31 -2.38 -3.70
N GLY A 109 -3.52 -1.13 -3.30
CA GLY A 109 -2.45 -0.27 -2.82
C GLY A 109 -1.43 0.18 -3.87
N ILE A 110 -0.39 0.87 -3.40
CA ILE A 110 0.66 1.41 -4.25
C ILE A 110 1.64 0.28 -4.59
N LYS A 111 1.77 -0.07 -5.88
CA LYS A 111 2.70 -1.12 -6.33
C LYS A 111 4.14 -0.82 -5.94
N VAL A 112 4.87 -1.86 -5.50
CA VAL A 112 6.25 -1.73 -5.02
C VAL A 112 7.18 -1.12 -6.07
N VAL A 113 6.95 -1.38 -7.35
CA VAL A 113 7.72 -0.73 -8.44
C VAL A 113 7.59 0.79 -8.39
N ARG A 114 6.43 1.33 -8.03
CA ARG A 114 6.24 2.79 -7.89
C ARG A 114 7.04 3.36 -6.74
N PHE A 115 7.12 2.67 -5.60
CA PHE A 115 8.01 3.07 -4.49
C PHE A 115 9.49 3.06 -4.91
N LEU A 116 9.91 2.02 -5.64
CA LEU A 116 11.27 1.93 -6.16
C LEU A 116 11.60 3.11 -7.10
N LEU A 117 10.68 3.43 -8.01
CA LEU A 117 10.79 4.56 -8.94
C LEU A 117 10.82 5.88 -8.19
N PHE A 118 9.90 6.09 -7.27
CA PHE A 118 9.79 7.30 -6.46
C PHE A 118 11.06 7.57 -5.65
N ALA A 119 11.58 6.55 -4.96
CA ALA A 119 12.84 6.69 -4.21
C ALA A 119 14.03 7.08 -5.11
N ARG A 120 14.09 6.55 -6.35
CA ARG A 120 15.13 6.91 -7.31
C ARG A 120 14.94 8.32 -7.87
N ILE A 121 13.70 8.73 -8.11
CA ILE A 121 13.36 10.09 -8.53
C ILE A 121 13.78 11.08 -7.45
N LEU A 122 13.42 10.84 -6.18
CA LEU A 122 13.82 11.68 -5.06
C LEU A 122 15.34 11.78 -4.93
N LYS A 123 16.06 10.67 -5.07
CA LYS A 123 17.52 10.66 -5.04
C LYS A 123 18.12 11.51 -6.17
N LEU A 124 17.54 11.40 -7.38
CA LEU A 124 18.00 12.18 -8.54
C LEU A 124 17.74 13.68 -8.35
N GLU A 125 16.55 14.06 -7.87
CA GLU A 125 16.21 15.45 -7.56
C GLU A 125 17.14 16.04 -6.48
N ALA A 126 17.38 15.28 -5.42
CA ALA A 126 18.33 15.69 -4.39
C ALA A 126 19.75 15.88 -4.97
N GLU A 127 20.21 14.98 -5.86
CA GLU A 127 21.51 15.09 -6.51
C GLU A 127 21.57 16.33 -7.44
N GLN A 128 20.49 16.60 -8.20
CA GLN A 128 20.39 17.77 -9.08
C GLN A 128 20.36 19.11 -8.32
N SER A 129 19.82 19.11 -7.09
CA SER A 129 19.85 20.30 -6.23
C SER A 129 21.28 20.76 -5.90
N PHE A 130 22.23 19.82 -5.77
CA PHE A 130 23.65 20.14 -5.52
C PHE A 130 24.50 20.22 -6.79
N ARG A 131 24.04 19.59 -7.89
CA ARG A 131 24.78 19.52 -9.16
C ARG A 131 23.81 19.70 -10.34
N PRO A 132 23.40 20.94 -10.68
CA PRO A 132 22.34 21.19 -11.66
C PRO A 132 22.67 20.71 -13.08
N ASN A 133 23.97 20.57 -13.42
CA ASN A 133 24.42 20.13 -14.74
C ASN A 133 24.49 18.60 -14.92
N VAL A 134 24.13 17.82 -13.89
CA VAL A 134 24.15 16.35 -13.99
C VAL A 134 22.88 15.86 -14.69
N VAL A 135 23.02 15.41 -15.91
CA VAL A 135 21.98 14.72 -16.66
C VAL A 135 22.25 13.22 -16.57
N ARG A 136 21.66 12.54 -15.56
CA ARG A 136 21.74 11.08 -15.48
C ARG A 136 20.42 10.46 -15.94
N PRO A 137 20.46 9.52 -16.91
CA PRO A 137 19.26 8.77 -17.25
C PRO A 137 18.85 7.89 -16.06
N LEU A 138 17.58 7.95 -15.67
CA LEU A 138 17.00 7.02 -14.72
C LEU A 138 17.03 5.61 -15.33
N ARG A 139 17.73 4.66 -14.66
CA ARG A 139 17.83 3.28 -15.11
C ARG A 139 17.23 2.34 -14.07
N ILE A 140 16.35 1.44 -14.50
CA ILE A 140 15.88 0.31 -13.71
C ILE A 140 16.18 -0.97 -14.48
N ALA A 141 16.83 -1.94 -13.84
CA ALA A 141 17.22 -3.20 -14.46
C ALA A 141 17.95 -3.02 -15.82
N GLY A 142 18.74 -1.94 -15.99
CA GLY A 142 19.47 -1.66 -17.23
C GLY A 142 18.67 -0.93 -18.32
N VAL A 143 17.38 -0.67 -18.10
CA VAL A 143 16.50 0.07 -19.04
C VAL A 143 16.47 1.54 -18.66
N ASN A 144 16.71 2.42 -19.64
CA ASN A 144 16.53 3.86 -19.46
C ASN A 144 15.04 4.17 -19.34
N LEU A 145 14.67 4.88 -18.27
CA LEU A 145 13.30 5.35 -18.10
C LEU A 145 13.11 6.69 -18.80
N ASP A 146 11.99 6.78 -19.50
CA ASP A 146 11.59 8.01 -20.16
C ASP A 146 11.15 9.07 -19.12
N LYS A 147 11.26 10.35 -19.50
CA LYS A 147 10.80 11.49 -18.68
C LYS A 147 9.30 11.40 -18.38
N THR A 148 8.53 10.82 -19.27
CA THR A 148 7.08 10.60 -19.12
C THR A 148 6.77 9.72 -17.91
N LEU A 149 7.49 8.60 -17.71
CA LEU A 149 7.31 7.71 -16.58
C LEU A 149 7.61 8.38 -15.22
N ARG A 150 8.57 9.30 -15.20
CA ARG A 150 8.87 10.10 -13.98
C ARG A 150 7.68 10.96 -13.60
N HIS A 151 7.09 11.66 -14.57
CA HIS A 151 5.91 12.48 -14.33
C HIS A 151 4.73 11.64 -13.88
N GLU A 152 4.45 10.52 -14.54
CA GLU A 152 3.37 9.59 -14.16
C GLU A 152 3.47 9.10 -12.72
N VAL A 153 4.68 8.76 -12.24
CA VAL A 153 4.88 8.30 -10.85
C VAL A 153 4.58 9.41 -9.85
N ILE A 154 5.09 10.63 -10.10
CA ILE A 154 4.85 11.77 -9.20
C ILE A 154 3.36 12.11 -9.15
N VAL A 155 2.71 12.19 -10.31
CA VAL A 155 1.27 12.47 -10.41
C VAL A 155 0.45 11.40 -9.67
N TYR A 156 0.83 10.13 -9.80
CA TYR A 156 0.15 9.04 -9.11
C TYR A 156 0.23 9.19 -7.57
N PHE A 157 1.43 9.43 -7.03
CA PHE A 157 1.58 9.63 -5.59
C PHE A 157 0.83 10.87 -5.09
N SER A 158 0.89 11.98 -5.83
CA SER A 158 0.16 13.21 -5.50
C SER A 158 -1.35 12.97 -5.51
N PHE A 159 -1.85 12.25 -6.51
CA PHE A 159 -3.27 11.95 -6.62
C PHE A 159 -3.73 10.98 -5.52
N MET A 160 -2.94 9.94 -5.21
CA MET A 160 -3.23 9.00 -4.12
C MET A 160 -3.30 9.71 -2.76
N LEU A 161 -2.36 10.63 -2.51
CA LEU A 161 -2.37 11.46 -1.30
C LEU A 161 -3.60 12.38 -1.25
N LEU A 162 -3.91 13.03 -2.37
CA LEU A 162 -5.09 13.91 -2.48
C LEU A 162 -6.38 13.12 -2.21
N MET A 163 -6.53 11.95 -2.82
CA MET A 163 -7.67 11.07 -2.61
C MET A 163 -7.79 10.64 -1.16
N PHE A 164 -6.69 10.23 -0.54
CA PHE A 164 -6.69 9.85 0.87
C PHE A 164 -7.11 11.02 1.77
N VAL A 165 -6.48 12.18 1.63
CA VAL A 165 -6.76 13.36 2.47
C VAL A 165 -8.18 13.87 2.25
N SER A 166 -8.63 14.02 0.99
CA SER A 166 -9.97 14.52 0.69
C SER A 166 -11.05 13.56 1.19
N SER A 167 -10.86 12.25 1.00
CA SER A 167 -11.81 11.24 1.48
C SER A 167 -11.84 11.14 3.00
N PHE A 168 -10.69 11.28 3.65
CA PHE A 168 -10.61 11.34 5.11
C PHE A 168 -11.35 12.56 5.65
N MET A 169 -11.10 13.75 5.10
CA MET A 169 -11.81 14.98 5.49
C MET A 169 -13.31 14.88 5.25
N LEU A 170 -13.71 14.31 4.11
CA LEU A 170 -15.11 14.13 3.78
C LEU A 170 -15.78 13.12 4.72
N LEU A 171 -15.10 12.01 5.05
CA LEU A 171 -15.61 11.02 5.99
C LEU A 171 -15.81 11.63 7.37
N VAL A 172 -14.82 12.39 7.86
CA VAL A 172 -14.92 13.12 9.14
C VAL A 172 -16.03 14.17 9.12
N ALA A 173 -16.32 14.81 7.99
CA ALA A 173 -17.40 15.81 7.87
C ALA A 173 -18.79 15.17 7.77
N ILE A 174 -18.92 13.99 7.17
CA ILE A 174 -20.21 13.28 7.02
C ILE A 174 -20.62 12.62 8.33
N GLU A 175 -19.67 12.06 9.04
CA GLU A 175 -19.97 11.46 10.34
C GLU A 175 -20.29 12.57 11.35
N PRO A 176 -21.45 12.55 12.02
CA PRO A 176 -21.88 13.64 12.90
C PRO A 176 -20.95 13.78 14.11
N GLY A 177 -20.44 15.01 14.33
CA GLY A 177 -19.60 15.34 15.48
C GLY A 177 -20.41 15.33 16.79
N GLY A 178 -19.94 14.61 17.74
CA GLY A 178 -20.50 14.37 19.04
C GLY A 178 -19.95 13.06 19.54
N PRO A 179 -20.32 12.46 20.64
CA PRO A 179 -19.97 11.06 20.83
C PRO A 179 -20.60 10.27 19.67
N TRP A 180 -19.81 10.13 18.65
CA TRP A 180 -20.12 9.74 17.28
C TRP A 180 -20.84 8.42 17.29
N GLY A 181 -22.16 8.50 16.95
CA GLY A 181 -23.01 7.35 16.91
C GLY A 181 -22.78 6.41 18.09
N GLN A 182 -23.28 6.77 19.27
CA GLN A 182 -23.44 5.81 20.35
C GLN A 182 -24.39 4.69 19.86
N THR A 183 -23.84 3.80 19.08
CA THR A 183 -24.37 2.49 18.86
C THR A 183 -23.37 1.56 19.54
N ASP A 184 -23.74 0.98 20.66
CA ASP A 184 -23.03 -0.07 21.37
C ASP A 184 -21.70 0.29 22.09
N GLY A 185 -21.52 1.57 22.54
CA GLY A 185 -20.43 1.94 23.43
C GLY A 185 -19.06 2.19 22.79
N HIS A 186 -18.94 2.13 21.49
CA HIS A 186 -17.72 2.48 20.76
C HIS A 186 -17.81 3.87 20.17
N ASN A 187 -16.89 4.75 20.55
CA ASN A 187 -16.70 6.05 19.92
C ASN A 187 -15.81 5.88 18.68
N ILE A 188 -16.25 6.40 17.54
CA ILE A 188 -15.40 6.45 16.33
C ILE A 188 -14.36 7.55 16.54
N GLU A 189 -13.09 7.20 16.51
CA GLU A 189 -11.98 8.13 16.62
C GLU A 189 -11.45 8.53 15.23
N LEU A 190 -10.63 9.58 15.18
CA LEU A 190 -10.00 10.03 13.92
C LEU A 190 -9.14 8.92 13.28
N ILE A 191 -8.53 8.06 14.10
CA ILE A 191 -7.74 6.94 13.61
C ILE A 191 -8.60 5.89 12.91
N ASP A 192 -9.84 5.69 13.36
CA ASP A 192 -10.79 4.77 12.74
C ASP A 192 -11.18 5.25 11.36
N CYS A 193 -11.50 6.55 11.23
CA CYS A 193 -11.78 7.18 9.95
C CYS A 193 -10.58 7.12 9.00
N ALA A 194 -9.38 7.43 9.48
CA ALA A 194 -8.17 7.37 8.67
C ALA A 194 -7.86 5.94 8.19
N SER A 195 -7.99 4.96 9.09
CA SER A 195 -7.75 3.56 8.76
C SER A 195 -8.85 2.97 7.88
N ALA A 196 -10.11 3.38 8.04
CA ALA A 196 -11.21 3.00 7.16
C ALA A 196 -10.96 3.47 5.72
N VAL A 197 -10.53 4.73 5.55
CA VAL A 197 -10.15 5.26 4.23
C VAL A 197 -8.94 4.53 3.67
N ALA A 198 -7.89 4.30 4.47
CA ALA A 198 -6.70 3.58 4.04
C ALA A 198 -7.04 2.14 3.61
N ALA A 199 -7.81 1.41 4.42
CA ALA A 199 -8.19 0.02 4.17
C ALA A 199 -9.07 -0.11 2.91
N THR A 200 -10.01 0.81 2.69
CA THR A 200 -10.92 0.79 1.54
C THR A 200 -10.22 1.25 0.26
N LEU A 201 -9.46 2.35 0.30
CA LEU A 201 -8.72 2.86 -0.85
C LEU A 201 -7.66 1.86 -1.35
N ASN A 202 -7.04 1.09 -0.44
CA ASN A 202 -6.05 0.07 -0.79
C ASN A 202 -6.65 -1.35 -0.88
N ASN A 203 -7.96 -1.51 -0.70
CA ASN A 203 -8.67 -2.78 -0.82
C ASN A 203 -8.14 -3.89 0.09
N ILE A 204 -7.86 -3.58 1.34
CA ILE A 204 -7.32 -4.53 2.32
C ILE A 204 -8.46 -5.24 3.07
N GLY A 205 -9.46 -4.47 3.51
CA GLY A 205 -10.60 -4.91 4.29
C GLY A 205 -10.57 -4.36 5.72
N PRO A 206 -9.88 -4.98 6.68
CA PRO A 206 -9.82 -4.47 8.04
C PRO A 206 -8.97 -3.21 8.14
N GLY A 207 -9.43 -2.26 8.97
CA GLY A 207 -8.68 -1.09 9.40
C GLY A 207 -8.21 -1.22 10.85
N LEU A 208 -8.29 -0.15 11.62
CA LEU A 208 -7.97 -0.08 13.05
C LEU A 208 -9.21 0.39 13.83
N GLY A 209 -9.27 0.05 15.10
CA GLY A 209 -10.33 0.46 16.02
C GLY A 209 -11.71 -0.03 15.58
N ALA A 210 -12.63 0.91 15.34
CA ALA A 210 -14.02 0.61 14.96
C ALA A 210 -14.17 -0.23 13.67
N VAL A 211 -13.14 -0.28 12.84
CA VAL A 211 -13.07 -1.11 11.62
C VAL A 211 -11.96 -2.17 11.69
N GLY A 212 -11.56 -2.51 12.91
CA GLY A 212 -10.54 -3.53 13.20
C GLY A 212 -10.90 -4.92 12.71
N PRO A 213 -9.99 -5.90 12.92
CA PRO A 213 -10.13 -7.26 12.38
C PRO A 213 -11.32 -8.03 12.95
N THR A 214 -11.79 -7.67 14.14
CA THR A 214 -12.95 -8.27 14.82
C THR A 214 -14.23 -7.47 14.66
N MET A 215 -14.12 -6.28 14.07
CA MET A 215 -15.21 -5.33 13.87
C MET A 215 -15.64 -5.26 12.39
N ASN A 216 -16.58 -4.36 12.10
CA ASN A 216 -17.09 -4.17 10.75
C ASN A 216 -17.53 -2.72 10.51
N PHE A 217 -17.83 -2.39 9.26
CA PHE A 217 -18.25 -1.05 8.86
C PHE A 217 -19.71 -0.70 9.21
N SER A 218 -20.41 -1.51 10.02
CA SER A 218 -21.82 -1.27 10.36
C SER A 218 -22.05 0.02 11.13
N LEU A 219 -21.07 0.44 11.93
CA LEU A 219 -21.10 1.65 12.75
C LEU A 219 -21.17 2.95 11.94
N PHE A 220 -20.64 2.94 10.71
CA PHE A 220 -20.64 4.12 9.85
C PHE A 220 -22.03 4.44 9.28
N ALA A 221 -22.31 5.73 9.08
CA ALA A 221 -23.53 6.23 8.43
C ALA A 221 -23.65 5.68 6.99
N PRO A 222 -24.88 5.55 6.46
CA PRO A 222 -25.07 5.06 5.09
C PRO A 222 -24.34 5.87 4.02
N GLN A 223 -24.21 7.18 4.20
CA GLN A 223 -23.48 8.08 3.31
C GLN A 223 -21.96 7.79 3.34
N SER A 224 -21.42 7.55 4.52
CA SER A 224 -20.01 7.15 4.71
C SER A 224 -19.72 5.79 4.06
N LYS A 225 -20.63 4.83 4.18
CA LYS A 225 -20.52 3.53 3.51
C LYS A 225 -20.52 3.66 1.99
N LEU A 226 -21.33 4.57 1.44
CA LEU A 226 -21.32 4.87 0.00
C LEU A 226 -19.96 5.44 -0.43
N LEU A 227 -19.43 6.42 0.31
CA LEU A 227 -18.10 6.98 0.06
C LEU A 227 -17.02 5.90 0.08
N LEU A 228 -16.99 5.07 1.13
CA LEU A 228 -16.02 3.99 1.28
C LEU A 228 -16.14 2.95 0.15
N SER A 229 -17.36 2.64 -0.29
CA SER A 229 -17.60 1.74 -1.45
C SER A 229 -17.04 2.32 -2.75
N LEU A 230 -17.21 3.63 -2.97
CA LEU A 230 -16.61 4.32 -4.12
C LEU A 230 -15.09 4.32 -4.06
N LEU A 231 -14.50 4.46 -2.87
CA LEU A 231 -13.05 4.35 -2.66
C LEU A 231 -12.52 2.96 -2.97
N MET A 232 -13.23 1.91 -2.56
CA MET A 232 -12.86 0.52 -2.91
C MET A 232 -12.85 0.32 -4.43
N LEU A 233 -13.84 0.86 -5.13
CA LEU A 233 -13.90 0.82 -6.59
C LEU A 233 -12.73 1.59 -7.22
N ALA A 234 -12.45 2.80 -6.70
CA ALA A 234 -11.34 3.64 -7.16
C ALA A 234 -9.99 2.96 -6.97
N GLY A 235 -9.76 2.35 -5.82
CA GLY A 235 -8.52 1.63 -5.52
C GLY A 235 -8.30 0.39 -6.39
N ARG A 236 -9.40 -0.27 -6.83
CA ARG A 236 -9.31 -1.50 -7.61
C ARG A 236 -9.09 -1.26 -9.12
N LEU A 237 -9.73 -0.25 -9.68
CA LEU A 237 -9.72 0.04 -11.12
C LEU A 237 -8.51 0.86 -11.58
N GLU A 238 -7.44 0.92 -10.78
CA GLU A 238 -6.30 1.80 -11.02
C GLU A 238 -6.77 3.24 -11.30
N LEU A 239 -6.85 4.05 -10.29
CA LEU A 239 -7.30 5.45 -10.16
C LEU A 239 -7.45 6.26 -11.46
N PHE A 240 -6.53 6.08 -12.43
CA PHE A 240 -6.58 6.75 -13.72
C PHE A 240 -7.71 6.29 -14.64
N ALA A 241 -8.07 5.00 -14.60
CA ALA A 241 -9.15 4.49 -15.45
C ALA A 241 -10.51 5.11 -15.07
N ILE A 242 -10.72 5.32 -13.76
CA ILE A 242 -11.92 6.00 -13.26
C ILE A 242 -11.91 7.48 -13.63
N LEU A 243 -10.77 8.17 -13.48
CA LEU A 243 -10.66 9.59 -13.84
C LEU A 243 -11.00 9.86 -15.30
N VAL A 244 -10.56 8.98 -16.19
CA VAL A 244 -10.86 9.10 -17.63
C VAL A 244 -12.36 9.02 -17.90
N LEU A 245 -13.11 8.18 -17.17
CA LEU A 245 -14.56 8.08 -17.33
C LEU A 245 -15.31 9.38 -16.94
N PHE A 246 -14.77 10.16 -16.02
CA PHE A 246 -15.33 11.44 -15.61
C PHE A 246 -14.91 12.62 -16.50
N MET A 247 -13.97 12.41 -17.44
CA MET A 247 -13.55 13.45 -18.39
C MET A 247 -14.52 13.58 -19.56
N PRO A 248 -15.23 14.73 -19.72
CA PRO A 248 -16.17 14.92 -20.84
C PRO A 248 -15.49 14.81 -22.21
N SER A 249 -14.19 15.12 -22.29
CA SER A 249 -13.40 15.00 -23.50
C SER A 249 -13.26 13.56 -24.00
N PHE A 250 -13.26 12.57 -23.10
CA PHE A 250 -13.20 11.14 -23.47
C PHE A 250 -14.44 10.71 -24.28
N TRP A 251 -15.61 11.23 -23.93
CA TRP A 251 -16.88 10.90 -24.58
C TRP A 251 -17.15 11.73 -25.85
N LYS A 252 -16.36 12.77 -26.09
CA LYS A 252 -16.51 13.67 -27.26
C LYS A 252 -15.60 13.33 -28.42
N THR A 253 -14.73 12.32 -28.29
CA THR A 253 -13.73 11.92 -29.32
C THR A 253 -14.25 10.76 -30.20
N GLN A 254 -15.54 10.77 -30.54
CA GLN A 254 -16.10 9.96 -31.65
C GLN A 254 -16.74 10.86 -32.68
#